data_2849111c64cd369b6ec9408203470f9b
#
_entry.id   2849111c64cd369b6ec9408203470f9b
#
_cell.length_a   1.000
_cell.length_b   1.000
_cell.length_c   1.000
_cell.angle_alpha   90.00
_cell.angle_beta   90.00
_cell.angle_gamma   90.00
#
_symmetry.space_group_name_H-M   'P 1'
#
loop_
_entity.id
_entity.type
_entity.pdbx_description
1 polymer ?
#
loop_
_entity_poly.entity_id
_entity_poly.type
_entity_poly.pdbx_seq_one_letter_code
_entity_poly.pdbx_strand_id
1 'polypeptide(L)'
;LQQDPSSYIQEFPDDILVDEKRRRTNRLWNFFTILLLVVMIGLCAVFFMIFSNPDSPLNPAPPPTMPVLIVLPTSTATQRALPATWTPTVITVTPSVTPTTGLQATLPLGTTEPTPTRDLSASAPFVLQGAPMAVADSLFRGTTDCKWMGVAGNVYDLQGRPVIGLKVRLGGVLNGNAITPERTTLTGLARAYGESGYEFKLADQPIASTSALWLRLYDQQDIPISDKTYFDTFNDCAKNLVLVNYKQVR
;
A
#
# COMPACT_ATOMS: atom_id res chain seq x y z
N LEU A 1 70.50 -73.62 -2.92
CA LEU A 1 69.22 -72.91 -2.64
C LEU A 1 69.45 -71.99 -1.49
N GLN A 2 69.64 -70.72 -1.84
CA GLN A 2 69.92 -69.60 -0.91
C GLN A 2 68.63 -68.80 -0.80
N GLN A 3 67.98 -68.86 0.37
CA GLN A 3 66.78 -68.07 0.67
C GLN A 3 67.31 -66.69 1.17
N ASP A 4 66.84 -65.68 0.48
CA ASP A 4 67.09 -64.28 0.76
C ASP A 4 66.28 -63.83 2.02
N PRO A 5 66.94 -63.27 3.08
CA PRO A 5 66.26 -62.93 4.33
C PRO A 5 65.67 -61.50 4.35
N SER A 6 65.53 -60.84 3.21
CA SER A 6 65.09 -59.44 3.16
C SER A 6 63.60 -59.18 3.00
N SER A 7 62.71 -60.19 3.17
CA SER A 7 61.24 -60.00 2.92
C SER A 7 60.35 -59.78 4.16
N TYR A 8 60.97 -59.46 5.33
CA TYR A 8 60.18 -59.06 6.50
C TYR A 8 60.27 -57.55 6.72
N ILE A 9 59.77 -56.76 5.73
CA ILE A 9 59.42 -55.40 6.03
C ILE A 9 58.09 -55.47 6.79
N GLN A 10 58.18 -55.32 8.10
CA GLN A 10 57.07 -55.21 9.00
C GLN A 10 56.36 -53.90 8.68
N GLU A 11 55.30 -53.96 7.89
CA GLU A 11 54.40 -52.87 7.60
C GLU A 11 53.73 -52.49 8.93
N PHE A 12 54.25 -51.46 9.61
CA PHE A 12 53.61 -50.88 10.79
C PHE A 12 52.28 -50.30 10.36
N PRO A 13 51.17 -50.63 11.04
CA PRO A 13 49.89 -50.14 10.66
C PRO A 13 49.79 -48.63 10.98
N ASP A 14 50.07 -47.80 10.02
CA ASP A 14 49.78 -46.36 10.07
C ASP A 14 48.25 -46.10 10.25
N ASP A 15 47.44 -47.10 10.03
CA ASP A 15 45.99 -47.06 10.20
C ASP A 15 45.52 -46.76 11.64
N ILE A 16 46.29 -47.16 12.67
CA ILE A 16 45.89 -46.95 14.07
C ILE A 16 45.94 -45.47 14.45
N LEU A 17 46.96 -44.73 13.99
CA LEU A 17 47.13 -43.30 14.28
C LEU A 17 46.12 -42.44 13.51
N VAL A 18 45.76 -42.83 12.31
CA VAL A 18 44.75 -42.14 11.49
C VAL A 18 43.35 -42.32 12.09
N ASP A 19 43.03 -43.51 12.61
CA ASP A 19 41.71 -43.78 13.20
C ASP A 19 41.49 -43.04 14.54
N GLU A 20 42.53 -42.90 15.36
CA GLU A 20 42.47 -42.14 16.63
C GLU A 20 42.27 -40.65 16.39
N LYS A 21 42.95 -40.05 15.40
CA LYS A 21 42.80 -38.67 15.02
C LYS A 21 41.41 -38.40 14.44
N ARG A 22 40.88 -39.33 13.64
CA ARG A 22 39.54 -39.26 13.07
C ARG A 22 38.43 -39.38 14.14
N ARG A 23 38.62 -40.21 15.16
CA ARG A 23 37.70 -40.35 16.30
C ARG A 23 37.68 -39.11 17.18
N ARG A 24 38.82 -38.43 17.40
CA ARG A 24 38.87 -37.15 18.13
C ARG A 24 38.14 -36.04 17.37
N THR A 25 38.36 -35.93 16.07
CA THR A 25 37.70 -34.93 15.22
C THR A 25 36.21 -35.15 15.20
N ASN A 26 35.74 -36.40 15.09
CA ASN A 26 34.32 -36.73 15.11
C ASN A 26 33.68 -36.43 16.47
N ARG A 27 34.37 -36.64 17.60
CA ARG A 27 33.87 -36.28 18.94
C ARG A 27 33.73 -34.78 19.13
N LEU A 28 34.71 -34.00 18.67
CA LEU A 28 34.64 -32.55 18.68
C LEU A 28 33.50 -32.04 17.79
N TRP A 29 33.35 -32.58 16.60
CA TRP A 29 32.29 -32.22 15.68
C TRP A 29 30.89 -32.53 16.24
N ASN A 30 30.73 -33.71 16.82
CA ASN A 30 29.49 -34.08 17.50
C ASN A 30 29.20 -33.17 18.70
N PHE A 31 30.22 -32.77 19.47
CA PHE A 31 30.06 -31.84 20.58
C PHE A 31 29.56 -30.47 20.09
N PHE A 32 30.16 -29.92 19.02
CA PHE A 32 29.71 -28.66 18.44
C PHE A 32 28.29 -28.77 17.86
N THR A 33 27.97 -29.89 17.25
CA THR A 33 26.60 -30.13 16.73
C THR A 33 25.57 -30.15 17.86
N ILE A 34 25.87 -30.86 18.95
CA ILE A 34 24.99 -30.91 20.13
C ILE A 34 24.88 -29.53 20.78
N LEU A 35 26.00 -28.81 20.93
CA LEU A 35 26.00 -27.46 21.49
C LEU A 35 25.13 -26.51 20.65
N LEU A 36 25.26 -26.53 19.32
CA LEU A 36 24.48 -25.72 18.40
C LEU A 36 22.98 -26.06 18.48
N LEU A 37 22.66 -27.34 18.62
CA LEU A 37 21.27 -27.81 18.78
C LEU A 37 20.67 -27.30 20.10
N VAL A 38 21.43 -27.34 21.19
CA VAL A 38 20.98 -26.80 22.50
C VAL A 38 20.76 -25.29 22.41
N VAL A 39 21.65 -24.54 21.75
CA VAL A 39 21.49 -23.09 21.52
C VAL A 39 20.24 -22.80 20.68
N MET A 40 20.02 -23.57 19.61
CA MET A 40 18.80 -23.47 18.79
C MET A 40 17.52 -23.70 19.59
N ILE A 41 17.49 -24.74 20.41
CA ILE A 41 16.34 -25.02 21.28
C ILE A 41 16.12 -23.88 22.26
N GLY A 42 17.21 -23.34 22.87
CA GLY A 42 17.13 -22.19 23.76
C GLY A 42 16.56 -20.95 23.08
N LEU A 43 17.01 -20.63 21.89
CA LEU A 43 16.48 -19.53 21.08
C LEU A 43 14.99 -19.73 20.75
N CYS A 44 14.61 -20.93 20.31
CA CYS A 44 13.21 -21.24 20.05
C CYS A 44 12.33 -21.07 21.29
N ALA A 45 12.82 -21.49 22.46
CA ALA A 45 12.08 -21.32 23.73
C ALA A 45 11.91 -19.82 24.08
N VAL A 46 12.93 -19.00 23.89
CA VAL A 46 12.85 -17.55 24.11
C VAL A 46 11.86 -16.91 23.16
N PHE A 47 11.93 -17.23 21.86
CA PHE A 47 10.96 -16.73 20.88
C PHE A 47 9.53 -17.17 21.20
N PHE A 48 9.35 -18.42 21.60
CA PHE A 48 8.02 -18.92 22.01
C PHE A 48 7.49 -18.17 23.24
N MET A 49 8.37 -17.87 24.20
CA MET A 49 8.02 -17.11 25.41
C MET A 49 7.59 -15.68 25.08
N ILE A 50 8.33 -14.99 24.18
CA ILE A 50 7.99 -13.64 23.69
C ILE A 50 6.68 -13.66 22.90
N PHE A 51 6.50 -14.67 22.05
CA PHE A 51 5.27 -14.81 21.25
C PHE A 51 4.04 -15.08 22.11
N SER A 52 4.17 -15.89 23.15
CA SER A 52 3.06 -16.22 24.08
C SER A 52 2.72 -15.08 25.05
N ASN A 53 3.70 -14.22 25.34
CA ASN A 53 3.52 -13.06 26.22
C ASN A 53 4.29 -11.86 25.67
N PRO A 54 3.68 -11.06 24.79
CA PRO A 54 4.33 -9.91 24.16
C PRO A 54 4.73 -8.80 25.14
N ASP A 55 4.13 -8.74 26.34
CA ASP A 55 4.45 -7.78 27.40
C ASP A 55 5.59 -8.25 28.32
N SER A 56 6.25 -9.36 28.00
CA SER A 56 7.37 -9.90 28.75
C SER A 56 8.54 -8.89 28.79
N PRO A 57 9.23 -8.71 29.94
CA PRO A 57 10.40 -7.85 30.04
C PRO A 57 11.59 -8.33 29.18
N LEU A 58 11.53 -9.55 28.64
CA LEU A 58 12.52 -10.10 27.69
C LEU A 58 12.24 -9.68 26.24
N ASN A 59 11.10 -9.04 25.97
CA ASN A 59 10.77 -8.55 24.62
C ASN A 59 11.49 -7.23 24.34
N PRO A 60 12.47 -7.19 23.38
CA PRO A 60 13.18 -5.96 23.05
C PRO A 60 12.33 -4.93 22.30
N ALA A 61 11.16 -5.33 21.80
CA ALA A 61 10.22 -4.48 21.05
C ALA A 61 8.78 -4.76 21.52
N PRO A 62 8.39 -4.29 22.74
CA PRO A 62 7.02 -4.47 23.21
C PRO A 62 6.05 -3.75 22.26
N PRO A 63 4.83 -4.31 22.05
CA PRO A 63 3.83 -3.67 21.22
C PRO A 63 3.53 -2.26 21.74
N PRO A 64 3.32 -1.26 20.85
CA PRO A 64 2.96 0.08 21.26
C PRO A 64 1.65 0.01 22.06
N THR A 65 1.66 0.58 23.26
CA THR A 65 0.46 0.72 24.07
C THR A 65 -0.56 1.52 23.26
N MET A 66 -1.75 0.93 23.05
CA MET A 66 -2.83 1.64 22.36
C MET A 66 -3.09 2.96 23.06
N PRO A 67 -3.16 4.09 22.34
CA PRO A 67 -3.51 5.37 22.95
C PRO A 67 -4.87 5.22 23.62
N VAL A 68 -4.98 5.64 24.86
CA VAL A 68 -6.25 5.69 25.59
C VAL A 68 -7.20 6.55 24.77
N LEU A 69 -8.30 5.98 24.31
CA LEU A 69 -9.37 6.73 23.65
C LEU A 69 -9.84 7.81 24.63
N ILE A 70 -9.40 9.04 24.39
CA ILE A 70 -9.96 10.21 25.05
C ILE A 70 -11.38 10.34 24.49
N VAL A 71 -12.37 9.88 25.25
CA VAL A 71 -13.78 10.14 24.95
C VAL A 71 -13.98 11.63 25.16
N LEU A 72 -13.87 12.40 24.06
CA LEU A 72 -14.31 13.79 24.08
C LEU A 72 -15.79 13.81 24.46
N PRO A 73 -16.22 14.66 25.42
CA PRO A 73 -17.63 14.81 25.73
C PRO A 73 -18.36 15.23 24.45
N THR A 74 -19.29 14.39 24.03
CA THR A 74 -20.17 14.70 22.88
C THR A 74 -20.89 16.00 23.24
N SER A 75 -20.67 17.05 22.45
CA SER A 75 -21.43 18.30 22.59
C SER A 75 -22.90 17.97 22.38
N THR A 76 -23.67 18.00 23.46
CA THR A 76 -25.13 17.86 23.40
C THR A 76 -25.64 19.00 22.52
N ALA A 77 -26.20 18.65 21.36
CA ALA A 77 -26.79 19.64 20.47
C ALA A 77 -27.94 20.32 21.20
N THR A 78 -27.72 21.53 21.68
CA THR A 78 -28.78 22.39 22.19
C THR A 78 -29.73 22.65 21.03
N GLN A 79 -30.97 22.15 21.13
CA GLN A 79 -32.00 22.42 20.12
C GLN A 79 -32.20 23.93 20.02
N ARG A 80 -31.71 24.51 18.94
CA ARG A 80 -31.97 25.90 18.62
C ARG A 80 -33.43 25.99 18.25
N ALA A 81 -34.22 26.73 19.05
CA ALA A 81 -35.63 27.00 18.74
C ALA A 81 -35.69 27.60 17.33
N LEU A 82 -36.46 26.96 16.46
CA LEU A 82 -36.67 27.47 15.11
C LEU A 82 -37.44 28.80 15.20
N PRO A 83 -37.03 29.83 14.43
CA PRO A 83 -37.79 31.08 14.34
C PRO A 83 -39.18 30.74 13.76
N ALA A 84 -40.21 31.51 14.25
CA ALA A 84 -41.58 31.32 13.87
C ALA A 84 -41.74 31.30 12.33
N THR A 85 -42.30 30.21 11.83
CA THR A 85 -42.57 30.03 10.41
C THR A 85 -43.59 31.06 9.97
N TRP A 86 -43.25 31.91 9.01
CA TRP A 86 -44.22 32.81 8.34
C TRP A 86 -45.23 31.93 7.59
N THR A 87 -46.52 32.04 7.98
CA THR A 87 -47.61 31.40 7.28
C THR A 87 -47.78 32.07 5.92
N PRO A 88 -47.63 31.40 4.78
CA PRO A 88 -47.85 32.02 3.49
C PRO A 88 -49.32 32.34 3.33
N THR A 89 -49.64 33.59 3.05
CA THR A 89 -50.98 34.05 2.67
C THR A 89 -51.29 33.44 1.29
N VAL A 90 -52.31 32.60 1.23
CA VAL A 90 -52.81 32.01 -0.02
C VAL A 90 -53.35 33.13 -0.91
N ILE A 91 -52.61 33.50 -1.96
CA ILE A 91 -53.14 34.37 -3.02
C ILE A 91 -53.89 33.45 -3.99
N THR A 92 -55.22 33.53 -3.99
CA THR A 92 -56.07 32.87 -4.98
C THR A 92 -55.92 33.60 -6.30
N VAL A 93 -55.09 33.07 -7.22
CA VAL A 93 -55.04 33.51 -8.62
C VAL A 93 -56.16 32.83 -9.41
N THR A 94 -57.11 33.60 -9.87
CA THR A 94 -58.14 33.17 -10.79
C THR A 94 -57.50 32.80 -12.13
N PRO A 95 -57.72 31.60 -12.68
CA PRO A 95 -57.16 31.22 -13.97
C PRO A 95 -57.91 31.95 -15.10
N SER A 96 -57.20 32.81 -15.81
CA SER A 96 -57.69 33.36 -17.10
C SER A 96 -57.38 32.36 -18.19
N VAL A 97 -58.36 31.75 -18.77
CA VAL A 97 -58.29 30.85 -19.93
C VAL A 97 -58.17 31.64 -21.23
N THR A 98 -56.99 31.64 -21.83
CA THR A 98 -56.82 32.05 -23.23
C THR A 98 -56.55 30.82 -24.08
N PRO A 99 -57.40 30.45 -25.04
CA PRO A 99 -57.15 29.33 -25.95
C PRO A 99 -56.20 29.81 -27.06
N THR A 100 -55.01 29.24 -27.15
CA THR A 100 -54.17 29.36 -28.34
C THR A 100 -54.05 28.01 -29.01
N THR A 101 -54.72 27.89 -30.14
CA THR A 101 -54.64 26.84 -31.11
C THR A 101 -53.26 26.91 -31.82
N GLY A 102 -52.56 25.80 -31.98
CA GLY A 102 -51.62 25.74 -33.06
C GLY A 102 -50.36 24.92 -32.87
N LEU A 103 -50.31 23.89 -33.68
CA LEU A 103 -49.13 23.19 -34.25
C LEU A 103 -48.48 22.10 -33.41
N GLN A 104 -48.93 20.93 -33.74
CA GLN A 104 -48.33 19.62 -33.49
C GLN A 104 -47.02 19.50 -34.26
N ALA A 105 -45.91 19.56 -33.58
CA ALA A 105 -44.62 19.17 -34.11
C ALA A 105 -44.22 17.83 -33.50
N THR A 106 -44.27 16.79 -34.31
CA THR A 106 -43.75 15.46 -33.99
C THR A 106 -42.25 15.51 -33.95
N LEU A 107 -41.65 15.43 -32.75
CA LEU A 107 -40.22 15.20 -32.58
C LEU A 107 -39.97 13.72 -32.30
N PRO A 108 -38.90 13.10 -32.87
CA PRO A 108 -38.57 11.70 -32.60
C PRO A 108 -38.12 11.54 -31.17
N LEU A 109 -38.71 10.52 -30.53
CA LEU A 109 -38.36 10.05 -29.19
C LEU A 109 -36.90 9.55 -29.18
N GLY A 110 -35.98 10.43 -28.91
CA GLY A 110 -34.61 10.05 -28.55
C GLY A 110 -34.61 9.50 -27.13
N THR A 111 -34.30 8.22 -27.01
CA THR A 111 -34.06 7.57 -25.73
C THR A 111 -32.80 8.21 -25.14
N THR A 112 -32.97 9.20 -24.29
CA THR A 112 -31.88 9.70 -23.45
C THR A 112 -31.64 8.67 -22.33
N GLU A 113 -30.58 7.92 -22.51
CA GLU A 113 -29.97 7.15 -21.42
C GLU A 113 -29.76 8.11 -20.21
N PRO A 114 -30.24 7.76 -19.01
CA PRO A 114 -30.06 8.64 -17.85
C PRO A 114 -28.56 8.79 -17.59
N THR A 115 -28.03 9.96 -17.92
CA THR A 115 -26.70 10.36 -17.45
C THR A 115 -26.73 10.26 -15.93
N PRO A 116 -25.83 9.47 -15.29
CA PRO A 116 -25.80 9.36 -13.84
C PRO A 116 -25.57 10.74 -13.27
N THR A 117 -26.61 11.31 -12.68
CA THR A 117 -26.54 12.56 -11.93
C THR A 117 -25.57 12.31 -10.77
N ARG A 118 -24.36 12.83 -10.89
CA ARG A 118 -23.38 12.82 -9.82
C ARG A 118 -23.96 13.66 -8.69
N ASP A 119 -24.30 13.00 -7.57
CA ASP A 119 -24.70 13.69 -6.34
C ASP A 119 -23.54 14.60 -5.89
N LEU A 120 -23.64 15.89 -6.17
CA LEU A 120 -22.66 16.91 -5.79
C LEU A 120 -22.59 17.12 -4.26
N SER A 121 -23.47 16.45 -3.49
CA SER A 121 -23.52 16.52 -2.02
C SER A 121 -22.49 15.64 -1.32
N ALA A 122 -21.87 14.69 -2.00
CA ALA A 122 -20.90 13.75 -1.43
C ALA A 122 -19.57 13.85 -2.12
N SER A 123 -18.91 15.02 -2.04
CA SER A 123 -17.49 15.08 -2.44
C SER A 123 -16.70 14.11 -1.57
N ALA A 124 -15.78 13.35 -2.18
CA ALA A 124 -14.93 12.40 -1.45
C ALA A 124 -14.12 13.12 -0.35
N PRO A 125 -13.86 12.47 0.81
CA PRO A 125 -13.10 13.09 1.89
C PRO A 125 -11.66 13.44 1.51
N PHE A 126 -11.08 12.76 0.54
CA PHE A 126 -9.73 13.03 0.02
C PHE A 126 -9.80 13.47 -1.44
N VAL A 127 -9.00 14.49 -1.76
CA VAL A 127 -8.86 15.03 -3.12
C VAL A 127 -7.40 15.04 -3.54
N LEU A 128 -7.16 15.12 -4.84
CA LEU A 128 -5.81 15.32 -5.38
C LEU A 128 -5.22 16.64 -4.87
N GLN A 129 -3.99 16.60 -4.37
CA GLN A 129 -3.23 17.76 -3.96
C GLN A 129 -2.34 18.24 -5.11
N GLY A 130 -2.75 19.29 -5.78
CA GLY A 130 -2.07 19.79 -6.99
C GLY A 130 -2.36 18.92 -8.22
N ALA A 131 -1.48 18.99 -9.21
CA ALA A 131 -1.53 18.12 -10.41
C ALA A 131 -0.51 16.97 -10.26
N PRO A 132 -0.73 15.81 -10.92
CA PRO A 132 0.29 14.79 -11.06
C PRO A 132 1.56 15.37 -11.67
N MET A 133 2.73 15.09 -11.08
CA MET A 133 4.01 15.65 -11.49
C MET A 133 4.99 14.54 -11.89
N ALA A 134 5.49 14.58 -13.10
CA ALA A 134 6.49 13.63 -13.58
C ALA A 134 7.91 14.13 -13.30
N VAL A 135 8.72 13.27 -12.67
CA VAL A 135 10.11 13.53 -12.27
C VAL A 135 10.98 12.31 -12.56
N ALA A 136 12.30 12.47 -12.46
CA ALA A 136 13.22 11.34 -12.50
C ALA A 136 13.15 10.53 -11.17
N ASP A 137 13.10 9.21 -11.27
CA ASP A 137 13.12 8.30 -10.10
C ASP A 137 14.42 8.41 -9.31
N SER A 138 15.53 8.82 -9.95
CA SER A 138 16.83 9.03 -9.33
C SER A 138 16.80 10.02 -8.15
N LEU A 139 15.81 10.91 -8.09
CA LEU A 139 15.62 11.83 -6.96
C LEU A 139 15.27 11.10 -5.65
N PHE A 140 14.67 9.91 -5.74
CA PHE A 140 14.20 9.14 -4.58
C PHE A 140 14.89 7.79 -4.44
N ARG A 141 15.30 7.18 -5.55
CA ARG A 141 15.83 5.82 -5.59
C ARG A 141 17.37 5.77 -5.74
N GLY A 142 18.00 6.88 -6.11
CA GLY A 142 19.47 6.96 -6.29
C GLY A 142 20.00 6.15 -7.49
N THR A 143 19.13 5.57 -8.33
CA THR A 143 19.51 4.83 -9.54
C THR A 143 19.28 5.69 -10.78
N THR A 144 20.14 5.53 -11.80
CA THR A 144 20.06 6.30 -13.05
C THR A 144 19.98 5.39 -14.28
N ASP A 145 19.71 4.09 -14.10
CA ASP A 145 19.81 3.09 -15.17
C ASP A 145 18.57 3.03 -16.08
N CYS A 146 17.55 3.85 -15.82
CA CYS A 146 16.30 3.89 -16.59
C CYS A 146 15.56 2.55 -16.72
N LYS A 147 15.84 1.60 -15.82
CA LYS A 147 15.21 0.27 -15.77
C LYS A 147 14.06 0.20 -14.80
N TRP A 148 13.34 1.29 -14.66
CA TRP A 148 12.22 1.41 -13.77
C TRP A 148 11.26 2.51 -14.23
N MET A 149 9.97 2.29 -14.03
CA MET A 149 8.93 3.30 -14.13
C MET A 149 7.89 3.06 -13.07
N GLY A 150 7.38 4.12 -12.45
CA GLY A 150 6.39 3.99 -11.38
C GLY A 150 5.55 5.22 -11.12
N VAL A 151 4.63 5.06 -10.18
CA VAL A 151 3.85 6.13 -9.58
C VAL A 151 3.96 6.04 -8.07
N ALA A 152 4.15 7.17 -7.42
CA ALA A 152 4.28 7.29 -5.97
C ALA A 152 3.61 8.56 -5.46
N GLY A 153 3.53 8.72 -4.14
CA GLY A 153 3.00 9.94 -3.56
C GLY A 153 2.80 9.84 -2.06
N ASN A 154 2.17 10.85 -1.50
CA ASN A 154 1.85 10.97 -0.08
C ASN A 154 0.38 11.29 0.12
N VAL A 155 -0.12 11.01 1.32
CA VAL A 155 -1.48 11.34 1.73
C VAL A 155 -1.43 12.14 3.03
N TYR A 156 -2.13 13.27 3.06
CA TYR A 156 -2.14 14.20 4.19
C TYR A 156 -3.55 14.41 4.74
N ASP A 157 -3.64 14.63 6.04
CA ASP A 157 -4.89 15.02 6.70
C ASP A 157 -5.19 16.51 6.53
N LEU A 158 -6.28 16.98 7.18
CA LEU A 158 -6.68 18.40 7.19
C LEU A 158 -5.60 19.34 7.77
N GLN A 159 -4.75 18.83 8.66
CA GLN A 159 -3.69 19.58 9.32
C GLN A 159 -2.34 19.44 8.59
N GLY A 160 -2.31 18.73 7.46
CA GLY A 160 -1.08 18.48 6.69
C GLY A 160 -0.20 17.38 7.30
N ARG A 161 -0.71 16.58 8.24
CA ARG A 161 0.03 15.45 8.81
C ARG A 161 -0.10 14.22 7.91
N PRO A 162 0.93 13.36 7.84
CA PRO A 162 0.91 12.15 7.03
C PRO A 162 -0.14 11.15 7.53
N VAL A 163 -0.94 10.60 6.61
CA VAL A 163 -1.94 9.56 6.91
C VAL A 163 -1.40 8.21 6.46
N ILE A 164 -1.17 7.32 7.43
CA ILE A 164 -0.60 5.99 7.23
C ILE A 164 -1.71 4.92 7.26
N GLY A 165 -1.54 3.85 6.46
CA GLY A 165 -2.41 2.68 6.49
C GLY A 165 -3.64 2.78 5.59
N LEU A 166 -3.84 3.84 4.81
CA LEU A 166 -4.87 3.87 3.78
C LEU A 166 -4.49 2.96 2.60
N LYS A 167 -5.47 2.29 2.02
CA LYS A 167 -5.27 1.50 0.80
C LYS A 167 -5.26 2.42 -0.40
N VAL A 168 -4.24 2.29 -1.25
CA VAL A 168 -4.17 2.92 -2.57
C VAL A 168 -4.33 1.83 -3.61
N ARG A 169 -5.26 1.99 -4.53
CA ARG A 169 -5.43 1.05 -5.66
C ARG A 169 -5.01 1.72 -6.97
N LEU A 170 -4.32 0.93 -7.77
CA LEU A 170 -3.90 1.25 -9.13
C LEU A 170 -4.64 0.36 -10.10
N GLY A 171 -5.25 0.97 -11.09
CA GLY A 171 -5.88 0.27 -12.21
C GLY A 171 -5.71 1.02 -13.52
N GLY A 172 -6.30 0.48 -14.57
CA GLY A 172 -6.22 1.04 -15.91
C GLY A 172 -5.51 0.13 -16.91
N VAL A 173 -4.96 0.70 -17.96
CA VAL A 173 -4.32 -0.01 -19.06
C VAL A 173 -2.95 0.60 -19.32
N LEU A 174 -1.91 -0.22 -19.39
CA LEU A 174 -0.56 0.20 -19.76
C LEU A 174 -0.07 -0.64 -20.95
N ASN A 175 0.34 0.01 -22.01
CA ASN A 175 0.83 -0.65 -23.23
C ASN A 175 -0.14 -1.73 -23.76
N GLY A 176 -1.45 -1.43 -23.78
CA GLY A 176 -2.50 -2.36 -24.21
C GLY A 176 -2.87 -3.46 -23.22
N ASN A 177 -2.14 -3.60 -22.11
CA ASN A 177 -2.40 -4.60 -21.09
C ASN A 177 -3.18 -4.00 -19.92
N ALA A 178 -4.33 -4.56 -19.62
CA ALA A 178 -5.11 -4.16 -18.46
C ALA A 178 -4.42 -4.60 -17.16
N ILE A 179 -4.41 -3.72 -16.16
CA ILE A 179 -3.97 -4.04 -14.80
C ILE A 179 -5.12 -4.75 -14.09
N THR A 180 -5.18 -6.08 -14.23
CA THR A 180 -6.18 -6.94 -13.62
C THR A 180 -5.51 -8.12 -12.92
N PRO A 181 -5.81 -8.39 -11.62
CA PRO A 181 -6.60 -7.54 -10.72
C PRO A 181 -5.92 -6.20 -10.42
N GLU A 182 -6.69 -5.22 -9.94
CA GLU A 182 -6.16 -3.93 -9.49
C GLU A 182 -5.06 -4.14 -8.44
N ARG A 183 -3.95 -3.42 -8.59
CA ARG A 183 -2.84 -3.51 -7.62
C ARG A 183 -3.16 -2.64 -6.42
N THR A 184 -2.85 -3.15 -5.23
CA THR A 184 -3.07 -2.43 -3.97
C THR A 184 -1.78 -2.30 -3.19
N THR A 185 -1.54 -1.11 -2.63
CA THR A 185 -0.49 -0.83 -1.65
C THR A 185 -1.08 -0.03 -0.49
N LEU A 186 -0.30 0.17 0.58
CA LEU A 186 -0.71 0.98 1.73
C LEU A 186 0.15 2.24 1.83
N THR A 187 -0.44 3.32 2.28
CA THR A 187 0.32 4.52 2.67
C THR A 187 1.21 4.22 3.87
N GLY A 188 2.44 4.75 3.86
CA GLY A 188 3.47 4.51 4.87
C GLY A 188 4.45 3.38 4.53
N LEU A 189 4.23 2.61 3.46
CA LEU A 189 5.14 1.53 3.06
C LEU A 189 6.35 2.02 2.26
N ALA A 190 6.25 3.13 1.54
CA ALA A 190 7.31 3.68 0.69
C ALA A 190 7.89 4.97 1.29
N ARG A 191 8.61 4.85 2.39
CA ARG A 191 9.17 5.98 3.17
C ARG A 191 10.15 6.87 2.39
N ALA A 192 10.70 6.39 1.27
CA ALA A 192 11.54 7.20 0.39
C ALA A 192 10.81 8.46 -0.12
N TYR A 193 9.48 8.43 -0.20
CA TYR A 193 8.65 9.54 -0.66
C TYR A 193 8.10 10.39 0.50
N GLY A 194 8.20 9.93 1.75
CA GLY A 194 7.70 10.57 2.96
C GLY A 194 7.04 9.57 3.92
N GLU A 195 6.60 10.04 5.08
CA GLU A 195 6.02 9.16 6.12
C GLU A 195 4.75 8.43 5.67
N SER A 196 3.88 9.09 4.89
CA SER A 196 2.69 8.47 4.28
C SER A 196 2.94 7.97 2.85
N GLY A 197 4.21 7.78 2.49
CA GLY A 197 4.62 7.41 1.14
C GLY A 197 4.03 6.08 0.67
N TYR A 198 3.62 6.05 -0.59
CA TYR A 198 3.22 4.83 -1.30
C TYR A 198 3.88 4.77 -2.68
N GLU A 199 4.04 3.58 -3.24
CA GLU A 199 4.68 3.36 -4.54
C GLU A 199 4.03 2.19 -5.27
N PHE A 200 3.96 2.31 -6.60
CA PHE A 200 3.71 1.21 -7.53
C PHE A 200 4.76 1.22 -8.64
N LYS A 201 5.45 0.11 -8.82
CA LYS A 201 6.24 -0.13 -10.02
C LYS A 201 5.30 -0.47 -11.17
N LEU A 202 5.33 0.30 -12.25
CA LEU A 202 4.50 0.10 -13.44
C LEU A 202 5.18 -0.81 -14.47
N ALA A 203 6.46 -0.54 -14.77
CA ALA A 203 7.23 -1.28 -15.76
C ALA A 203 8.75 -1.26 -15.45
N ASP A 204 9.51 -2.07 -16.19
CA ASP A 204 10.98 -2.12 -16.12
C ASP A 204 11.66 -1.09 -17.05
N GLN A 205 10.88 -0.31 -17.77
CA GLN A 205 11.34 0.78 -18.63
C GLN A 205 10.22 1.82 -18.77
N PRO A 206 10.56 3.08 -19.07
CA PRO A 206 9.58 4.12 -19.33
C PRO A 206 8.69 3.78 -20.52
N ILE A 207 7.38 3.97 -20.34
CA ILE A 207 6.33 3.74 -21.35
C ILE A 207 5.38 4.92 -21.28
N ALA A 208 5.09 5.57 -22.40
CA ALA A 208 4.12 6.64 -22.47
C ALA A 208 2.68 6.12 -22.42
N SER A 209 1.83 6.78 -21.63
CA SER A 209 0.37 6.60 -21.66
C SER A 209 -0.32 7.90 -21.29
N THR A 210 -1.50 8.14 -21.84
CA THR A 210 -2.30 9.35 -21.57
C THR A 210 -3.59 8.95 -20.91
N SER A 211 -3.79 9.39 -19.66
CA SER A 211 -5.00 9.18 -18.85
C SER A 211 -5.56 7.76 -18.85
N ALA A 212 -4.67 6.79 -19.08
CA ALA A 212 -5.03 5.36 -19.17
C ALA A 212 -4.88 4.64 -17.83
N LEU A 213 -4.11 5.21 -16.92
CA LEU A 213 -3.89 4.72 -15.56
C LEU A 213 -4.61 5.62 -14.57
N TRP A 214 -5.05 5.03 -13.46
CA TRP A 214 -5.69 5.76 -12.38
C TRP A 214 -5.31 5.22 -11.01
N LEU A 215 -5.35 6.13 -10.01
CA LEU A 215 -5.25 5.81 -8.59
C LEU A 215 -6.55 6.16 -7.88
N ARG A 216 -6.86 5.44 -6.80
CA ARG A 216 -7.98 5.73 -5.91
C ARG A 216 -7.63 5.31 -4.49
N LEU A 217 -8.01 6.14 -3.52
CA LEU A 217 -7.87 5.82 -2.11
C LEU A 217 -9.09 5.07 -1.58
N TYR A 218 -8.83 4.14 -0.67
CA TYR A 218 -9.83 3.37 0.05
C TYR A 218 -9.47 3.32 1.54
N ASP A 219 -10.49 3.20 2.37
CA ASP A 219 -10.32 2.92 3.78
C ASP A 219 -10.01 1.43 4.04
N GLN A 220 -9.94 1.05 5.32
CA GLN A 220 -9.68 -0.33 5.72
C GLN A 220 -10.83 -1.29 5.35
N GLN A 221 -12.05 -0.78 5.19
CA GLN A 221 -13.26 -1.52 4.84
C GLN A 221 -13.48 -1.61 3.31
N ASP A 222 -12.49 -1.18 2.51
CA ASP A 222 -12.57 -1.11 1.04
C ASP A 222 -13.62 -0.12 0.50
N ILE A 223 -14.02 0.87 1.34
CA ILE A 223 -14.87 1.96 0.90
C ILE A 223 -14.02 3.02 0.20
N PRO A 224 -14.38 3.46 -1.01
CA PRO A 224 -13.63 4.49 -1.71
C PRO A 224 -13.78 5.86 -1.03
N ILE A 225 -12.64 6.47 -0.66
CA ILE A 225 -12.55 7.75 0.03
C ILE A 225 -11.96 8.87 -0.84
N SER A 226 -11.63 8.59 -2.11
CA SER A 226 -11.28 9.59 -3.12
C SER A 226 -11.99 9.30 -4.44
N ASP A 227 -12.01 10.24 -5.34
CA ASP A 227 -12.32 9.99 -6.75
C ASP A 227 -11.14 9.25 -7.42
N LYS A 228 -11.38 8.66 -8.61
CA LYS A 228 -10.31 8.16 -9.47
C LYS A 228 -9.49 9.33 -10.00
N THR A 229 -8.19 9.30 -9.74
CA THR A 229 -7.23 10.27 -10.26
C THR A 229 -6.50 9.65 -11.43
N TYR A 230 -6.77 10.12 -12.64
CA TYR A 230 -6.07 9.69 -13.85
C TYR A 230 -4.76 10.45 -14.00
N PHE A 231 -3.73 9.79 -14.53
CA PHE A 231 -2.42 10.39 -14.74
C PHE A 231 -1.76 9.86 -16.02
N ASP A 232 -0.85 10.65 -16.53
CA ASP A 232 -0.04 10.36 -17.70
C ASP A 232 1.30 9.74 -17.30
N THR A 233 1.87 8.91 -18.16
CA THR A 233 3.24 8.42 -18.08
C THR A 233 4.01 8.79 -19.33
N PHE A 234 5.34 8.80 -19.26
CA PHE A 234 6.21 9.32 -20.30
C PHE A 234 7.26 8.28 -20.68
N ASN A 235 7.62 8.20 -21.94
CA ASN A 235 8.75 7.40 -22.41
C ASN A 235 10.04 8.22 -22.29
N ASP A 236 10.38 8.61 -21.07
CA ASP A 236 11.51 9.50 -20.77
C ASP A 236 12.06 9.17 -19.37
N CYS A 237 13.37 8.90 -19.29
CA CYS A 237 14.04 8.60 -18.01
C CYS A 237 14.02 9.76 -17.02
N ALA A 238 13.94 11.00 -17.49
CA ALA A 238 13.80 12.17 -16.63
C ALA A 238 12.36 12.36 -16.09
N LYS A 239 11.41 11.51 -16.54
CA LYS A 239 9.98 11.57 -16.21
C LYS A 239 9.40 10.18 -15.92
N ASN A 240 10.23 9.26 -15.47
CA ASN A 240 9.87 7.86 -15.25
C ASN A 240 9.16 7.60 -13.89
N LEU A 241 9.04 8.62 -13.04
CA LEU A 241 8.28 8.60 -11.80
C LEU A 241 7.19 9.67 -11.83
N VAL A 242 5.93 9.27 -11.63
CA VAL A 242 4.81 10.22 -11.48
C VAL A 242 4.47 10.36 -10.00
N LEU A 243 4.50 11.58 -9.49
CA LEU A 243 4.09 11.90 -8.12
C LEU A 243 2.63 12.32 -8.10
N VAL A 244 1.82 11.64 -7.27
CA VAL A 244 0.40 11.91 -7.06
C VAL A 244 0.14 12.00 -5.56
N ASN A 245 -0.12 13.19 -5.07
CA ASN A 245 -0.38 13.43 -3.65
C ASN A 245 -1.86 13.68 -3.40
N TYR A 246 -2.34 13.27 -2.23
CA TYR A 246 -3.70 13.50 -1.79
C TYR A 246 -3.73 14.27 -0.48
N LYS A 247 -4.77 15.05 -0.30
CA LYS A 247 -5.08 15.70 0.97
C LYS A 247 -6.52 15.50 1.36
N GLN A 248 -6.75 15.41 2.66
CA GLN A 248 -8.08 15.40 3.23
C GLN A 248 -8.68 16.81 3.13
N VAL A 249 -9.98 16.91 2.88
CA VAL A 249 -10.71 18.19 2.77
C VAL A 249 -11.92 18.25 3.69
N ARG A 250 -12.23 17.14 4.37
CA ARG A 250 -13.29 17.06 5.38
C ARG A 250 -13.18 15.79 6.25
#